data_0dabe874b0123dc91d5a8509201ea927
#
_entry.id   0dabe874b0123dc91d5a8509201ea927
#
_cell.length_a   1.000
_cell.length_b   1.000
_cell.length_c   1.000
_cell.angle_alpha   90.00
_cell.angle_beta   90.00
_cell.angle_gamma   90.00
#
_symmetry.space_group_name_H-M   'P 1'
#
loop_
_entity.id
_entity.type
_entity.pdbx_description
1 polymer ?
#
loop_
_entity_poly.entity_id
_entity_poly.type
_entity_poly.pdbx_seq_one_letter_code
_entity_poly.pdbx_strand_id
1 'polypeptide(L)'
;MFLDNYHHLKNKEIYVLTLLILFSIFIRVPVVFLYGDAGLENEWRILVNNLINHEILAFDYHDGNLAEFLFPNLYMPPLYAYYIYFFSTFSLEGQNYILTILFSQALLASISVAIFYKISKIFFSKTISLSISLLYSLFPLHVYACSQISSISLQTFLTILFFYFFFQFIEKRSFLLVFFVSFIGGLLILLRQEFVAILALSLLYAFIFYKISLKKILLILLISLITISPYLIRNIIVFETVT
;
A
#
# COMPACT_ATOMS: atom_id res chain seq x y z
N MET A 1 -23.20 -32.89 8.70
CA MET A 1 -24.06 -31.78 9.16
C MET A 1 -23.27 -30.56 9.66
N PHE A 2 -22.31 -30.67 10.62
CA PHE A 2 -21.47 -29.53 11.06
C PHE A 2 -20.49 -29.05 9.97
N LEU A 3 -19.82 -29.96 9.25
CA LEU A 3 -18.89 -29.63 8.18
C LEU A 3 -19.59 -29.01 6.97
N ASP A 4 -20.79 -29.48 6.63
CA ASP A 4 -21.58 -28.95 5.52
C ASP A 4 -22.04 -27.51 5.80
N ASN A 5 -22.46 -27.22 7.03
CA ASN A 5 -22.82 -25.86 7.45
C ASN A 5 -21.60 -24.92 7.45
N TYR A 6 -20.42 -25.39 7.85
CA TYR A 6 -19.19 -24.61 7.83
C TYR A 6 -18.78 -24.26 6.40
N HIS A 7 -18.80 -25.22 5.47
CA HIS A 7 -18.52 -24.99 4.06
C HIS A 7 -19.54 -24.04 3.42
N HIS A 8 -20.80 -24.17 3.75
CA HIS A 8 -21.87 -23.30 3.24
C HIS A 8 -21.71 -21.84 3.72
N LEU A 9 -21.37 -21.63 4.99
CA LEU A 9 -21.13 -20.30 5.55
C LEU A 9 -19.87 -19.65 4.97
N LYS A 10 -18.79 -20.42 4.79
CA LYS A 10 -17.56 -19.96 4.16
C LYS A 10 -17.79 -19.56 2.69
N ASN A 11 -18.54 -20.35 1.94
CA ASN A 11 -18.89 -20.04 0.55
C ASN A 11 -19.73 -18.77 0.44
N LYS A 12 -20.69 -18.53 1.34
CA LYS A 12 -21.46 -17.28 1.38
C LYS A 12 -20.59 -16.05 1.66
N GLU A 13 -19.58 -16.18 2.50
CA GLU A 13 -18.68 -15.07 2.80
C GLU A 13 -17.78 -14.75 1.59
N ILE A 14 -17.21 -15.75 0.94
CA ILE A 14 -16.42 -15.59 -0.28
C ILE A 14 -17.27 -14.90 -1.36
N TYR A 15 -18.52 -15.32 -1.53
CA TYR A 15 -19.42 -14.69 -2.49
C TYR A 15 -19.65 -13.21 -2.22
N VAL A 16 -19.87 -12.81 -0.95
CA VAL A 16 -20.03 -11.40 -0.57
C VAL A 16 -18.75 -10.60 -0.86
N LEU A 17 -17.57 -11.16 -0.55
CA LEU A 17 -16.30 -10.49 -0.82
C LEU A 17 -16.08 -10.29 -2.32
N THR A 18 -16.36 -11.33 -3.12
CA THR A 18 -16.25 -11.25 -4.58
C THR A 18 -17.20 -10.19 -5.16
N LEU A 19 -18.45 -10.16 -4.70
CA LEU A 19 -19.42 -9.15 -5.14
C LEU A 19 -18.96 -7.72 -4.78
N LEU A 20 -18.42 -7.50 -3.58
CA LEU A 20 -17.88 -6.20 -3.18
C LEU A 20 -16.71 -5.77 -4.08
N ILE A 21 -15.80 -6.69 -4.41
CA ILE A 21 -14.68 -6.41 -5.31
C ILE A 21 -15.19 -6.07 -6.71
N LEU A 22 -16.07 -6.88 -7.28
CA LEU A 22 -16.63 -6.67 -8.61
C LEU A 22 -17.41 -5.35 -8.71
N PHE A 23 -18.25 -5.05 -7.71
CA PHE A 23 -18.96 -3.78 -7.63
C PHE A 23 -18.00 -2.59 -7.56
N SER A 24 -16.95 -2.71 -6.75
CA SER A 24 -15.94 -1.68 -6.61
C SER A 24 -15.14 -1.45 -7.91
N ILE A 25 -14.77 -2.52 -8.62
CA ILE A 25 -14.12 -2.46 -9.94
C ILE A 25 -15.04 -1.79 -10.95
N PHE A 26 -16.32 -2.18 -10.98
CA PHE A 26 -17.31 -1.62 -11.89
C PHE A 26 -17.44 -0.09 -11.78
N ILE A 27 -17.27 0.46 -10.57
CA ILE A 27 -17.30 1.91 -10.34
C ILE A 27 -15.98 2.57 -10.80
N ARG A 28 -14.82 1.95 -10.51
CA ARG A 28 -13.50 2.56 -10.71
C ARG A 28 -13.00 2.50 -12.14
N VAL A 29 -13.29 1.42 -12.85
CA VAL A 29 -12.82 1.25 -14.23
C VAL A 29 -13.30 2.37 -15.16
N PRO A 30 -14.60 2.78 -15.18
CA PRO A 30 -15.03 3.93 -15.96
C PRO A 30 -14.31 5.23 -15.58
N VAL A 31 -14.03 5.45 -14.30
CA VAL A 31 -13.33 6.65 -13.82
C VAL A 31 -11.87 6.66 -14.30
N VAL A 32 -11.20 5.50 -14.33
CA VAL A 32 -9.86 5.37 -14.93
C VAL A 32 -9.88 5.73 -16.41
N PHE A 33 -10.88 5.30 -17.18
CA PHE A 33 -10.97 5.65 -18.61
C PHE A 33 -11.31 7.11 -18.87
N LEU A 34 -12.14 7.73 -18.03
CA LEU A 34 -12.64 9.09 -18.24
C LEU A 34 -11.71 10.17 -17.67
N TYR A 35 -11.01 9.86 -16.58
CA TYR A 35 -10.24 10.83 -15.79
C TYR A 35 -8.82 10.35 -15.48
N GLY A 36 -8.37 9.25 -16.10
CA GLY A 36 -7.04 8.69 -15.84
C GLY A 36 -5.94 9.58 -16.42
N ASP A 37 -4.84 9.68 -15.66
CA ASP A 37 -3.64 10.37 -16.13
C ASP A 37 -3.13 9.76 -17.43
N ALA A 38 -2.72 10.61 -18.36
CA ALA A 38 -2.19 10.19 -19.65
C ALA A 38 -0.69 9.84 -19.62
N GLY A 39 0.02 10.26 -18.60
CA GLY A 39 1.46 10.07 -18.44
C GLY A 39 1.96 10.33 -17.02
N LEU A 40 3.26 10.13 -16.81
CA LEU A 40 3.90 10.56 -15.58
C LEU A 40 4.10 12.06 -15.61
N GLU A 41 3.77 12.71 -14.50
CA GLU A 41 3.93 14.13 -14.33
C GLU A 41 4.87 14.44 -13.14
N ASN A 42 5.38 15.68 -13.10
CA ASN A 42 6.17 16.23 -12.02
C ASN A 42 7.33 15.30 -11.57
N GLU A 43 7.51 15.16 -10.29
CA GLU A 43 8.60 14.42 -9.66
C GLU A 43 8.60 12.93 -10.03
N TRP A 44 7.44 12.32 -10.22
CA TRP A 44 7.37 10.89 -10.60
C TRP A 44 7.98 10.63 -11.96
N ARG A 45 7.79 11.55 -12.92
CA ARG A 45 8.40 11.43 -14.25
C ARG A 45 9.91 11.44 -14.18
N ILE A 46 10.48 12.39 -13.43
CA ILE A 46 11.93 12.53 -13.29
C ILE A 46 12.52 11.30 -12.59
N LEU A 47 11.98 10.95 -11.41
CA LEU A 47 12.49 9.83 -10.62
C LEU A 47 12.42 8.49 -11.35
N VAL A 48 11.31 8.22 -12.04
CA VAL A 48 11.12 6.94 -12.74
C VAL A 48 11.95 6.88 -14.02
N ASN A 49 12.05 7.98 -14.77
CA ASN A 49 12.92 8.03 -15.95
C ASN A 49 14.39 7.81 -15.57
N ASN A 50 14.87 8.42 -14.48
CA ASN A 50 16.25 8.19 -14.02
C ASN A 50 16.43 6.76 -13.51
N LEU A 51 15.42 6.19 -12.90
CA LEU A 51 15.46 4.78 -12.48
C LEU A 51 15.51 3.81 -13.68
N ILE A 52 14.79 4.13 -14.77
CA ILE A 52 14.80 3.34 -16.01
C ILE A 52 16.13 3.48 -16.76
N ASN A 53 16.62 4.72 -16.94
CA ASN A 53 17.74 5.01 -17.80
C ASN A 53 19.11 4.84 -17.12
N HIS A 54 19.16 5.06 -15.79
CA HIS A 54 20.43 5.11 -15.04
C HIS A 54 20.44 4.18 -13.83
N GLU A 55 19.35 3.45 -13.54
CA GLU A 55 19.19 2.58 -12.37
C GLU A 55 19.35 3.32 -11.02
N ILE A 56 19.18 4.65 -11.02
CA ILE A 56 19.38 5.52 -9.86
C ILE A 56 18.06 6.24 -9.54
N LEU A 57 17.64 6.18 -8.28
CA LEU A 57 16.51 7.00 -7.78
C LEU A 57 17.03 8.42 -7.52
N ALA A 58 16.97 9.29 -8.52
CA ALA A 58 17.55 10.61 -8.53
C ALA A 58 16.65 11.65 -9.21
N PHE A 59 16.87 12.93 -8.86
CA PHE A 59 16.36 14.06 -9.60
C PHE A 59 17.43 14.60 -10.57
N ASP A 60 16.98 15.22 -11.66
CA ASP A 60 17.85 15.97 -12.55
C ASP A 60 18.18 17.34 -11.88
N TYR A 61 19.43 17.69 -11.84
CA TYR A 61 19.87 19.02 -11.44
C TYR A 61 20.49 19.70 -12.66
N HIS A 62 19.90 20.84 -13.06
CA HIS A 62 20.47 21.71 -14.07
C HIS A 62 21.25 22.83 -13.36
N ASP A 63 22.56 22.71 -13.32
CA ASP A 63 23.39 23.86 -13.06
C ASP A 63 23.47 24.68 -14.36
N GLY A 64 23.24 26.00 -14.28
CA GLY A 64 23.15 26.90 -15.45
C GLY A 64 24.32 26.85 -16.46
N ASN A 65 25.32 25.97 -16.22
CA ASN A 65 26.48 25.68 -17.04
C ASN A 65 26.38 24.43 -17.93
N LEU A 66 25.16 23.93 -18.24
CA LEU A 66 24.92 22.80 -19.15
C LEU A 66 25.41 21.41 -18.68
N ALA A 67 25.85 21.25 -17.46
CA ALA A 67 26.12 19.94 -16.89
C ALA A 67 24.86 19.39 -16.20
N GLU A 68 24.27 18.33 -16.77
CA GLU A 68 23.22 17.56 -16.10
C GLU A 68 23.86 16.67 -15.03
N PHE A 69 23.57 16.93 -13.77
CA PHE A 69 23.98 16.08 -12.66
C PHE A 69 22.77 15.35 -12.12
N LEU A 70 22.88 14.02 -11.97
CA LEU A 70 21.90 13.24 -11.24
C LEU A 70 22.07 13.50 -9.74
N PHE A 71 21.05 14.08 -9.11
CA PHE A 71 21.04 14.30 -7.67
C PHE A 71 20.23 13.20 -7.00
N PRO A 72 20.86 12.29 -6.24
CA PRO A 72 20.17 11.20 -5.58
C PRO A 72 19.03 11.70 -4.68
N ASN A 73 17.87 11.06 -4.76
CA ASN A 73 16.68 11.48 -4.04
C ASN A 73 16.72 11.07 -2.57
N LEU A 74 16.49 12.05 -1.67
CA LEU A 74 16.14 11.85 -0.25
C LEU A 74 14.74 12.34 0.10
N TYR A 75 14.17 13.17 -0.76
CA TYR A 75 12.92 13.89 -0.46
C TYR A 75 11.68 13.00 -0.57
N MET A 76 11.62 12.18 -1.62
CA MET A 76 10.44 11.32 -1.86
C MET A 76 10.67 9.89 -1.37
N PRO A 77 9.73 9.33 -0.61
CA PRO A 77 9.80 7.92 -0.22
C PRO A 77 9.84 6.98 -1.43
N PRO A 78 10.64 5.90 -1.39
CA PRO A 78 11.03 5.16 -2.57
C PRO A 78 9.95 4.20 -3.10
N LEU A 79 9.06 3.70 -2.25
CA LEU A 79 8.21 2.56 -2.60
C LEU A 79 7.30 2.82 -3.80
N TYR A 80 6.73 4.03 -3.92
CA TYR A 80 5.85 4.31 -5.04
C TYR A 80 6.61 4.49 -6.36
N ALA A 81 7.82 5.06 -6.35
CA ALA A 81 8.67 5.11 -7.53
C ALA A 81 9.02 3.71 -8.03
N TYR A 82 9.40 2.79 -7.11
CA TYR A 82 9.64 1.38 -7.46
C TYR A 82 8.38 0.65 -7.91
N TYR A 83 7.22 0.99 -7.38
CA TYR A 83 5.94 0.45 -7.87
C TYR A 83 5.68 0.84 -9.33
N ILE A 84 5.90 2.11 -9.71
CA ILE A 84 5.77 2.57 -11.10
C ILE A 84 6.83 1.88 -11.97
N TYR A 85 8.10 1.85 -11.52
CA TYR A 85 9.20 1.20 -12.23
C TYR A 85 8.91 -0.27 -12.52
N PHE A 86 8.37 -1.02 -11.55
CA PHE A 86 7.96 -2.41 -11.76
C PHE A 86 7.03 -2.56 -12.97
N PHE A 87 6.00 -1.73 -13.08
CA PHE A 87 5.09 -1.81 -14.23
C PHE A 87 5.73 -1.34 -15.54
N SER A 88 6.65 -0.40 -15.50
CA SER A 88 7.36 0.06 -16.70
C SER A 88 8.27 -1.03 -17.28
N THR A 89 8.92 -1.86 -16.44
CA THR A 89 9.81 -2.94 -16.88
C THR A 89 9.07 -4.13 -17.47
N PHE A 90 7.83 -4.37 -17.09
CA PHE A 90 7.00 -5.47 -17.60
C PHE A 90 6.12 -5.06 -18.78
N SER A 91 6.08 -3.78 -19.16
CA SER A 91 5.36 -3.36 -20.36
C SER A 91 6.19 -3.69 -21.60
N LEU A 92 5.53 -4.31 -22.58
CA LEU A 92 6.13 -4.52 -23.89
C LEU A 92 6.36 -3.16 -24.57
N GLU A 93 7.40 -3.03 -25.39
CA GLU A 93 7.67 -1.82 -26.14
C GLU A 93 6.41 -1.32 -26.86
N GLY A 94 6.01 -0.06 -26.59
CA GLY A 94 4.83 0.57 -27.18
C GLY A 94 3.51 0.37 -26.40
N GLN A 95 3.47 -0.43 -25.32
CA GLN A 95 2.29 -0.50 -24.43
C GLN A 95 2.26 0.66 -23.45
N ASN A 96 1.06 1.18 -23.21
CA ASN A 96 0.85 2.25 -22.23
C ASN A 96 0.89 1.66 -20.80
N TYR A 97 2.09 1.59 -20.19
CA TYR A 97 2.24 1.11 -18.81
C TYR A 97 1.49 1.98 -17.79
N ILE A 98 1.20 3.24 -18.13
CA ILE A 98 0.39 4.14 -17.30
C ILE A 98 -0.99 3.54 -17.05
N LEU A 99 -1.67 3.09 -18.10
CA LEU A 99 -2.98 2.45 -17.96
C LEU A 99 -2.92 1.19 -17.09
N THR A 100 -1.84 0.41 -17.21
CA THR A 100 -1.62 -0.77 -16.35
C THR A 100 -1.46 -0.38 -14.88
N ILE A 101 -0.75 0.71 -14.57
CA ILE A 101 -0.63 1.24 -13.21
C ILE A 101 -2.02 1.65 -12.69
N LEU A 102 -2.79 2.41 -13.46
CA LEU A 102 -4.12 2.87 -13.05
C LEU A 102 -5.07 1.69 -12.80
N PHE A 103 -5.06 0.66 -13.65
CA PHE A 103 -5.84 -0.55 -13.40
C PHE A 103 -5.38 -1.32 -12.17
N SER A 104 -4.08 -1.41 -11.94
CA SER A 104 -3.56 -2.05 -10.73
C SER A 104 -3.98 -1.29 -9.46
N GLN A 105 -3.97 0.05 -9.49
CA GLN A 105 -4.47 0.90 -8.40
C GLN A 105 -5.98 0.70 -8.19
N ALA A 106 -6.78 0.63 -9.25
CA ALA A 106 -8.21 0.35 -9.16
C ALA A 106 -8.48 -1.04 -8.56
N LEU A 107 -7.67 -2.04 -8.91
CA LEU A 107 -7.75 -3.39 -8.33
C LEU A 107 -7.40 -3.39 -6.84
N LEU A 108 -6.28 -2.76 -6.44
CA LEU A 108 -5.87 -2.64 -5.04
C LEU A 108 -6.93 -1.91 -4.21
N ALA A 109 -7.47 -0.80 -4.73
CA ALA A 109 -8.55 -0.06 -4.08
C ALA A 109 -9.83 -0.90 -3.94
N SER A 110 -10.12 -1.79 -4.91
CA SER A 110 -11.29 -2.67 -4.85
C SER A 110 -11.10 -3.83 -3.86
N ILE A 111 -9.90 -4.40 -3.78
CA ILE A 111 -9.54 -5.39 -2.75
C ILE A 111 -9.62 -4.76 -1.36
N SER A 112 -9.24 -3.49 -1.21
CA SER A 112 -9.34 -2.73 0.05
C SER A 112 -10.76 -2.71 0.59
N VAL A 113 -11.79 -2.58 -0.26
CA VAL A 113 -13.20 -2.63 0.15
C VAL A 113 -13.57 -3.97 0.80
N ALA A 114 -13.11 -5.08 0.22
CA ALA A 114 -13.37 -6.41 0.76
C ALA A 114 -12.63 -6.64 2.10
N ILE A 115 -11.39 -6.15 2.23
CA ILE A 115 -10.64 -6.23 3.50
C ILE A 115 -11.29 -5.33 4.55
N PHE A 116 -11.72 -4.14 4.18
CA PHE A 116 -12.43 -3.21 5.06
C PHE A 116 -13.73 -3.81 5.59
N TYR A 117 -14.49 -4.53 4.77
CA TYR A 117 -15.64 -5.31 5.22
C TYR A 117 -15.26 -6.32 6.31
N LYS A 118 -14.13 -7.03 6.16
CA LYS A 118 -13.65 -7.97 7.19
C LYS A 118 -13.29 -7.28 8.49
N ILE A 119 -12.66 -6.11 8.42
CA ILE A 119 -12.36 -5.29 9.62
C ILE A 119 -13.67 -4.83 10.27
N SER A 120 -14.59 -4.28 9.49
CA SER A 120 -15.86 -3.78 9.99
C SER A 120 -16.67 -4.86 10.72
N LYS A 121 -16.58 -6.13 10.27
CA LYS A 121 -17.22 -7.27 10.96
C LYS A 121 -16.66 -7.58 12.34
N ILE A 122 -15.50 -7.05 12.71
CA ILE A 122 -14.96 -7.20 14.07
C ILE A 122 -15.78 -6.35 15.06
N PHE A 123 -16.32 -5.22 14.58
CA PHE A 123 -16.97 -4.23 15.44
C PHE A 123 -18.49 -4.16 15.24
N PHE A 124 -19.00 -4.57 14.08
CA PHE A 124 -20.40 -4.36 13.68
C PHE A 124 -21.05 -5.66 13.17
N SER A 125 -22.38 -5.66 13.14
CA SER A 125 -23.16 -6.72 12.51
C SER A 125 -22.87 -6.81 11.01
N LYS A 126 -23.14 -7.99 10.41
CA LYS A 126 -22.92 -8.24 8.99
C LYS A 126 -23.59 -7.20 8.08
N THR A 127 -24.81 -6.81 8.38
CA THR A 127 -25.58 -5.83 7.59
C THR A 127 -24.92 -4.45 7.65
N ILE A 128 -24.58 -3.97 8.85
CA ILE A 128 -23.90 -2.69 9.04
C ILE A 128 -22.54 -2.69 8.34
N SER A 129 -21.78 -3.77 8.51
CA SER A 129 -20.45 -3.90 7.84
C SER A 129 -20.57 -3.84 6.32
N LEU A 130 -21.60 -4.47 5.74
CA LEU A 130 -21.87 -4.40 4.31
C LEU A 130 -22.22 -2.97 3.87
N SER A 131 -23.10 -2.29 4.59
CA SER A 131 -23.50 -0.91 4.28
C SER A 131 -22.31 0.06 4.34
N ILE A 132 -21.48 -0.03 5.40
CA ILE A 132 -20.27 0.80 5.54
C ILE A 132 -19.30 0.53 4.39
N SER A 133 -19.13 -0.74 3.99
CA SER A 133 -18.20 -1.10 2.91
C SER A 133 -18.71 -0.64 1.54
N LEU A 134 -20.01 -0.65 1.30
CA LEU A 134 -20.62 -0.07 0.11
C LEU A 134 -20.43 1.46 0.08
N LEU A 135 -20.68 2.15 1.19
CA LEU A 135 -20.40 3.59 1.30
C LEU A 135 -18.93 3.92 1.05
N TYR A 136 -18.01 3.12 1.63
CA TYR A 136 -16.58 3.26 1.37
C TYR A 136 -16.23 3.04 -0.10
N SER A 137 -16.85 2.06 -0.77
CA SER A 137 -16.60 1.79 -2.20
C SER A 137 -17.02 2.95 -3.11
N LEU A 138 -18.03 3.71 -2.70
CA LEU A 138 -18.59 4.87 -3.40
C LEU A 138 -17.91 6.19 -3.03
N PHE A 139 -17.00 6.21 -2.05
CA PHE A 139 -16.41 7.45 -1.57
C PHE A 139 -15.61 8.15 -2.68
N PRO A 140 -16.04 9.36 -3.12
CA PRO A 140 -15.55 9.96 -4.37
C PRO A 140 -14.05 10.15 -4.41
N LEU A 141 -13.43 10.56 -3.29
CA LEU A 141 -11.99 10.79 -3.21
C LEU A 141 -11.20 9.50 -3.48
N HIS A 142 -11.62 8.35 -2.92
CA HIS A 142 -10.96 7.07 -3.16
C HIS A 142 -11.25 6.49 -4.54
N VAL A 143 -12.40 6.81 -5.12
CA VAL A 143 -12.73 6.44 -6.50
C VAL A 143 -11.87 7.23 -7.47
N TYR A 144 -11.74 8.54 -7.28
CA TYR A 144 -10.90 9.40 -8.11
C TYR A 144 -9.42 9.10 -7.96
N ALA A 145 -8.94 8.86 -6.73
CA ALA A 145 -7.52 8.61 -6.47
C ALA A 145 -6.93 7.43 -7.26
N CYS A 146 -7.73 6.43 -7.66
CA CYS A 146 -7.23 5.32 -8.45
C CYS A 146 -7.01 5.66 -9.93
N SER A 147 -7.55 6.78 -10.42
CA SER A 147 -7.33 7.30 -11.78
C SER A 147 -6.12 8.23 -11.88
N GLN A 148 -5.50 8.56 -10.77
CA GLN A 148 -4.34 9.45 -10.73
C GLN A 148 -3.06 8.68 -10.42
N ILE A 149 -1.94 9.08 -11.01
CA ILE A 149 -0.60 8.55 -10.68
C ILE A 149 -0.17 9.14 -9.33
N SER A 150 -0.62 8.53 -8.26
CA SER A 150 -0.33 8.96 -6.90
C SER A 150 -0.20 7.77 -5.94
N SER A 151 0.54 7.95 -4.86
CA SER A 151 0.71 6.92 -3.82
C SER A 151 -0.56 6.62 -3.01
N ILE A 152 -1.64 7.40 -3.17
CA ILE A 152 -2.84 7.36 -2.32
C ILE A 152 -3.53 5.98 -2.37
N SER A 153 -3.71 5.40 -3.55
CA SER A 153 -4.37 4.10 -3.69
C SER A 153 -3.57 2.97 -3.04
N LEU A 154 -2.25 2.95 -3.26
CA LEU A 154 -1.35 1.98 -2.64
C LEU A 154 -1.26 2.17 -1.12
N GLN A 155 -1.18 3.43 -0.65
CA GLN A 155 -1.20 3.78 0.76
C GLN A 155 -2.47 3.30 1.45
N THR A 156 -3.63 3.57 0.87
CA THR A 156 -4.93 3.17 1.42
C THR A 156 -5.04 1.65 1.51
N PHE A 157 -4.62 0.93 0.46
CA PHE A 157 -4.59 -0.53 0.46
C PHE A 157 -3.70 -1.08 1.57
N LEU A 158 -2.43 -0.63 1.65
CA LEU A 158 -1.49 -1.11 2.67
C LEU A 158 -1.94 -0.75 4.09
N THR A 159 -2.56 0.43 4.29
CA THR A 159 -3.09 0.85 5.60
C THR A 159 -4.22 -0.07 6.06
N ILE A 160 -5.19 -0.35 5.19
CA ILE A 160 -6.29 -1.26 5.50
C ILE A 160 -5.78 -2.68 5.74
N LEU A 161 -4.82 -3.13 4.95
CA LEU A 161 -4.19 -4.44 5.10
C LEU A 161 -3.40 -4.55 6.41
N PHE A 162 -2.67 -3.48 6.79
CA PHE A 162 -1.97 -3.38 8.07
C PHE A 162 -2.94 -3.55 9.24
N PHE A 163 -4.03 -2.78 9.29
CA PHE A 163 -5.00 -2.89 10.38
C PHE A 163 -5.73 -4.23 10.39
N TYR A 164 -5.99 -4.82 9.23
CA TYR A 164 -6.56 -6.17 9.17
C TYR A 164 -5.66 -7.21 9.86
N PHE A 165 -4.36 -7.23 9.54
CA PHE A 165 -3.43 -8.14 10.19
C PHE A 165 -3.13 -7.74 11.63
N PHE A 166 -3.13 -6.46 11.94
CA PHE A 166 -2.92 -5.96 13.29
C PHE A 166 -4.04 -6.41 14.25
N PHE A 167 -5.32 -6.30 13.86
CA PHE A 167 -6.41 -6.81 14.68
C PHE A 167 -6.36 -8.33 14.85
N GLN A 168 -6.05 -9.07 13.81
CA GLN A 168 -5.82 -10.51 13.94
C GLN A 168 -4.63 -10.85 14.83
N PHE A 169 -3.55 -10.07 14.77
CA PHE A 169 -2.38 -10.25 15.63
C PHE A 169 -2.72 -10.03 17.10
N ILE A 170 -3.49 -9.02 17.42
CA ILE A 170 -3.94 -8.77 18.80
C ILE A 170 -4.73 -9.98 19.34
N GLU A 171 -5.58 -10.58 18.52
CA GLU A 171 -6.42 -11.71 18.90
C GLU A 171 -5.63 -13.03 18.97
N LYS A 172 -4.94 -13.39 17.88
CA LYS A 172 -4.34 -14.73 17.72
C LYS A 172 -2.89 -14.82 18.18
N ARG A 173 -2.18 -13.72 18.24
CA ARG A 173 -0.77 -13.61 18.70
C ARG A 173 0.22 -14.54 17.97
N SER A 174 -0.09 -14.96 16.71
CA SER A 174 0.74 -15.90 15.96
C SER A 174 2.00 -15.23 15.39
N PHE A 175 3.06 -16.03 15.18
CA PHE A 175 4.32 -15.55 14.60
C PHE A 175 4.13 -15.06 13.14
N LEU A 176 3.31 -15.76 12.37
CA LEU A 176 2.99 -15.35 10.99
C LEU A 176 2.35 -13.96 10.93
N LEU A 177 1.50 -13.63 11.90
CA LEU A 177 0.86 -12.31 11.98
C LEU A 177 1.86 -11.23 12.41
N VAL A 178 2.83 -11.56 13.27
CA VAL A 178 3.97 -10.67 13.57
C VAL A 178 4.70 -10.30 12.28
N PHE A 179 5.01 -11.28 11.44
CA PHE A 179 5.67 -11.05 10.16
C PHE A 179 4.86 -10.12 9.26
N PHE A 180 3.56 -10.39 9.04
CA PHE A 180 2.73 -9.55 8.17
C PHE A 180 2.57 -8.12 8.69
N VAL A 181 2.32 -7.92 9.99
CA VAL A 181 2.22 -6.59 10.59
C VAL A 181 3.52 -5.81 10.42
N SER A 182 4.66 -6.47 10.66
CA SER A 182 5.98 -5.86 10.55
C SER A 182 6.32 -5.49 9.11
N PHE A 183 6.16 -6.43 8.19
CA PHE A 183 6.50 -6.25 6.78
C PHE A 183 5.66 -5.15 6.14
N ILE A 184 4.33 -5.20 6.34
CA ILE A 184 3.42 -4.16 5.81
C ILE A 184 3.68 -2.82 6.50
N GLY A 185 3.97 -2.81 7.80
CA GLY A 185 4.38 -1.60 8.51
C GLY A 185 5.65 -0.98 7.93
N GLY A 186 6.65 -1.79 7.60
CA GLY A 186 7.88 -1.36 6.91
C GLY A 186 7.61 -0.81 5.50
N LEU A 187 6.75 -1.47 4.72
CA LEU A 187 6.33 -0.97 3.40
C LEU A 187 5.59 0.36 3.49
N LEU A 188 4.73 0.55 4.49
CA LEU A 188 4.05 1.82 4.72
C LEU A 188 5.03 2.96 5.02
N ILE A 189 6.07 2.70 5.81
CA ILE A 189 7.12 3.68 6.11
C ILE A 189 7.92 4.03 4.83
N LEU A 190 8.25 3.03 4.00
CA LEU A 190 8.87 3.25 2.69
C LEU A 190 7.96 3.98 1.69
N LEU A 191 6.66 3.99 1.93
CA LEU A 191 5.70 4.73 1.11
C LEU A 191 5.49 6.15 1.61
N ARG A 192 5.43 6.32 2.94
CA ARG A 192 5.31 7.63 3.62
C ARG A 192 5.89 7.55 5.03
N GLN A 193 6.81 8.42 5.34
CA GLN A 193 7.57 8.42 6.59
C GLN A 193 6.68 8.62 7.84
N GLU A 194 5.57 9.35 7.73
CA GLU A 194 4.63 9.54 8.84
C GLU A 194 4.04 8.25 9.42
N PHE A 195 4.08 7.14 8.68
CA PHE A 195 3.64 5.84 9.17
C PHE A 195 4.50 5.25 10.29
N VAL A 196 5.68 5.78 10.55
CA VAL A 196 6.45 5.48 11.77
C VAL A 196 5.62 5.77 13.02
N ALA A 197 4.93 6.91 13.06
CA ALA A 197 4.07 7.27 14.19
C ALA A 197 2.87 6.32 14.31
N ILE A 198 2.24 5.93 13.21
CA ILE A 198 1.11 5.00 13.21
C ILE A 198 1.54 3.62 13.71
N LEU A 199 2.69 3.11 13.26
CA LEU A 199 3.24 1.85 13.74
C LEU A 199 3.54 1.92 15.24
N ALA A 200 4.23 2.97 15.69
CA ALA A 200 4.58 3.15 17.10
C ALA A 200 3.34 3.23 18.00
N LEU A 201 2.33 4.03 17.64
CA LEU A 201 1.08 4.15 18.37
C LEU A 201 0.28 2.84 18.38
N SER A 202 0.26 2.10 17.27
CA SER A 202 -0.39 0.79 17.21
C SER A 202 0.28 -0.22 18.14
N LEU A 203 1.61 -0.24 18.18
CA LEU A 203 2.37 -1.13 19.07
C LEU A 203 2.21 -0.73 20.54
N LEU A 204 2.22 0.56 20.85
CA LEU A 204 1.95 1.07 22.19
C LEU A 204 0.54 0.67 22.64
N TYR A 205 -0.46 0.82 21.79
CA TYR A 205 -1.82 0.37 22.03
C TYR A 205 -1.89 -1.14 22.32
N ALA A 206 -1.22 -1.96 21.51
CA ALA A 206 -1.17 -3.40 21.70
C ALA A 206 -0.47 -3.78 23.02
N PHE A 207 0.57 -3.04 23.41
CA PHE A 207 1.29 -3.26 24.66
C PHE A 207 0.42 -2.93 25.89
N ILE A 208 -0.18 -1.73 25.92
CA ILE A 208 -0.91 -1.24 27.09
C ILE A 208 -2.24 -1.99 27.25
N PHE A 209 -3.05 -2.07 26.20
CA PHE A 209 -4.42 -2.58 26.32
C PHE A 209 -4.53 -4.10 26.14
N TYR A 210 -3.70 -4.70 25.31
CA TYR A 210 -3.75 -6.14 25.02
C TYR A 210 -2.62 -6.94 25.67
N LYS A 211 -1.74 -6.27 26.43
CA LYS A 211 -0.63 -6.90 27.14
C LYS A 211 0.21 -7.81 26.24
N ILE A 212 0.45 -7.36 25.01
CA ILE A 212 1.35 -8.06 24.09
C ILE A 212 2.77 -8.00 24.66
N SER A 213 3.47 -9.12 24.66
CA SER A 213 4.81 -9.21 25.25
C SER A 213 5.81 -8.29 24.54
N LEU A 214 6.68 -7.65 25.30
CA LEU A 214 7.74 -6.78 24.77
C LEU A 214 8.60 -7.49 23.70
N LYS A 215 8.85 -8.80 23.87
CA LYS A 215 9.58 -9.61 22.88
C LYS A 215 8.91 -9.57 21.49
N LYS A 216 7.59 -9.67 21.41
CA LYS A 216 6.85 -9.59 20.12
C LYS A 216 6.90 -8.19 19.55
N ILE A 217 6.80 -7.15 20.38
CA ILE A 217 6.91 -5.76 19.95
C ILE A 217 8.28 -5.48 19.36
N LEU A 218 9.34 -5.86 20.07
CA LEU A 218 10.72 -5.72 19.58
C LEU A 218 10.95 -6.49 18.28
N LEU A 219 10.36 -7.68 18.14
CA LEU A 219 10.44 -8.46 16.91
C LEU A 219 9.72 -7.76 15.75
N ILE A 220 8.56 -7.13 15.99
CA ILE A 220 7.86 -6.33 14.96
C ILE A 220 8.75 -5.16 14.53
N LEU A 221 9.32 -4.43 15.46
CA LEU A 221 10.21 -3.31 15.14
C LEU A 221 11.46 -3.77 14.36
N LEU A 222 12.06 -4.90 14.76
CA LEU A 222 13.23 -5.46 14.09
C LEU A 222 12.92 -5.85 12.64
N ILE A 223 11.83 -6.59 12.41
CA ILE A 223 11.45 -7.00 11.04
C ILE A 223 11.06 -5.77 10.19
N SER A 224 10.36 -4.78 10.77
CA SER A 224 10.08 -3.53 10.06
C SER A 224 11.37 -2.78 9.69
N LEU A 225 12.36 -2.74 10.58
CA LEU A 225 13.67 -2.15 10.32
C LEU A 225 14.41 -2.91 9.20
N ILE A 226 14.38 -4.25 9.21
CA ILE A 226 14.95 -5.07 8.13
C ILE A 226 14.25 -4.76 6.79
N THR A 227 12.93 -4.55 6.78
CA THR A 227 12.19 -4.18 5.56
C THR A 227 12.63 -2.82 5.01
N ILE A 228 12.96 -1.86 5.88
CA ILE A 228 13.37 -0.51 5.49
C ILE A 228 14.89 -0.47 5.19
N SER A 229 15.67 -1.40 5.74
CA SER A 229 17.15 -1.34 5.74
C SER A 229 17.78 -1.21 4.34
N PRO A 230 17.29 -1.80 3.23
CA PRO A 230 17.90 -1.59 1.93
C PRO A 230 17.94 -0.13 1.51
N TYR A 231 16.87 0.62 1.82
CA TYR A 231 16.81 2.05 1.54
C TYR A 231 17.72 2.87 2.46
N LEU A 232 17.79 2.53 3.75
CA LEU A 232 18.68 3.19 4.70
C LEU A 232 20.15 2.94 4.34
N ILE A 233 20.52 1.71 3.98
CA ILE A 233 21.88 1.36 3.54
C ILE A 233 22.25 2.16 2.28
N ARG A 234 21.35 2.22 1.31
CA ARG A 234 21.54 3.05 0.11
C ARG A 234 21.80 4.53 0.49
N ASN A 235 21.04 5.08 1.42
CA ASN A 235 21.19 6.46 1.84
C ASN A 235 22.55 6.68 2.55
N ILE A 236 22.98 5.77 3.40
CA ILE A 236 24.32 5.86 4.04
C ILE A 236 25.42 5.84 2.97
N ILE A 237 25.33 4.97 1.98
CA ILE A 237 26.37 4.87 0.93
C ILE A 237 26.41 6.13 0.08
N VAL A 238 25.25 6.69 -0.25
CA VAL A 238 25.17 7.80 -1.22
C VAL A 238 25.36 9.16 -0.56
N PHE A 239 24.92 9.33 0.69
CA PHE A 239 24.92 10.64 1.36
C PHE A 239 25.74 10.70 2.65
N GLU A 240 26.32 9.59 3.07
CA GLU A 240 26.96 9.44 4.37
C GLU A 240 26.04 9.78 5.56
N THR A 241 24.72 9.67 5.36
CA THR A 241 23.67 9.99 6.35
C THR A 241 22.65 8.87 6.49
N VAL A 242 21.98 8.77 7.64
CA VAL A 242 20.96 7.74 7.95
C VAL A 242 19.52 8.26 7.73
N THR A 243 19.36 9.29 6.93
CA THR A 243 18.04 9.92 6.67
C THR A 243 17.23 9.15 5.64
#